data_a66d3dab07ad63a88e883a9ce9d82fb9
#
_entry.id   a66d3dab07ad63a88e883a9ce9d82fb9
#
_cell.length_a   1.000
_cell.length_b   1.000
_cell.length_c   1.000
_cell.angle_alpha   90.00
_cell.angle_beta   90.00
_cell.angle_gamma   90.00
#
_symmetry.space_group_name_H-M   'P 1'
#
loop_
_entity.id
_entity.type
_entity.pdbx_description
1 polymer ?
#
loop_
_entity_poly.entity_id
_entity_poly.type
_entity_poly.pdbx_seq_one_letter_code
_entity_poly.pdbx_strand_id
1 'polypeptide(L)'
;MTARTFLRKFTILRYTLTEMATIHYSDPLFDELYSQISEESKRSSAYSFAIAARISEILCRKGWKMTDFARAMGKKEPEISKWMSGQHNFTIATIAKIEAALGEDILSVKKYRKNASGYSQTTKENRRFLSEEEQHKYGKKK
;
A
#
# COMPACT_ATOMS: atom_id res chain seq x y z
N MET A 1 32.35 9.52 -1.85
CA MET A 1 31.54 8.64 -2.74
C MET A 1 30.61 9.51 -3.53
N THR A 2 30.81 9.63 -4.83
CA THR A 2 30.08 10.55 -5.68
C THR A 2 28.69 9.97 -6.03
N ALA A 3 27.70 10.84 -6.21
CA ALA A 3 26.31 10.50 -6.59
C ALA A 3 26.20 9.52 -7.78
N ARG A 4 27.18 9.51 -8.66
CA ARG A 4 27.28 8.57 -9.80
C ARG A 4 27.42 7.10 -9.37
N THR A 5 28.07 6.78 -8.26
CA THR A 5 28.25 5.40 -7.79
C THR A 5 26.95 4.87 -7.14
N PHE A 6 26.17 5.75 -6.52
CA PHE A 6 24.89 5.42 -5.91
C PHE A 6 23.82 5.14 -6.98
N LEU A 7 23.76 5.98 -8.01
CA LEU A 7 22.87 5.79 -9.17
C LEU A 7 23.15 4.47 -9.92
N ARG A 8 24.42 4.07 -10.07
CA ARG A 8 24.74 2.78 -10.71
C ARG A 8 24.21 1.57 -9.94
N LYS A 9 24.29 1.57 -8.61
CA LYS A 9 23.76 0.46 -7.79
C LYS A 9 22.23 0.37 -7.87
N PHE A 10 21.53 1.50 -7.93
CA PHE A 10 20.07 1.53 -8.07
C PHE A 10 19.61 1.21 -9.49
N THR A 11 20.35 1.61 -10.50
CA THR A 11 20.06 1.24 -11.88
C THR A 11 20.21 -0.28 -12.08
N ILE A 12 21.21 -0.89 -11.46
CA ILE A 12 21.40 -2.35 -11.49
C ILE A 12 20.25 -3.06 -10.75
N LEU A 13 19.80 -2.53 -9.60
CA LEU A 13 18.69 -3.11 -8.85
C LEU A 13 17.37 -3.00 -9.62
N ARG A 14 17.15 -1.91 -10.35
CA ARG A 14 15.97 -1.72 -11.21
C ARG A 14 16.02 -2.63 -12.44
N TYR A 15 17.20 -2.83 -13.01
CA TYR A 15 17.41 -3.76 -14.14
C TYR A 15 17.19 -5.21 -13.71
N THR A 16 17.71 -5.61 -12.54
CA THR A 16 17.56 -6.98 -12.05
C THR A 16 16.11 -7.31 -11.67
N LEU A 17 15.32 -6.35 -11.14
CA LEU A 17 13.90 -6.57 -10.85
C LEU A 17 13.07 -6.72 -12.14
N THR A 18 13.40 -5.98 -13.19
CA THR A 18 12.68 -6.09 -14.48
C THR A 18 13.13 -7.34 -15.24
N GLU A 19 14.41 -7.71 -15.18
CA GLU A 19 14.91 -8.94 -15.81
C GLU A 19 14.58 -10.19 -15.02
N MET A 20 14.52 -10.16 -13.69
CA MET A 20 14.07 -11.30 -12.90
C MET A 20 12.58 -11.61 -13.14
N ALA A 21 11.78 -10.64 -13.55
CA ALA A 21 10.40 -10.88 -14.01
C ALA A 21 10.34 -11.56 -15.40
N THR A 22 11.46 -11.58 -16.14
CA THR A 22 11.57 -12.17 -17.49
C THR A 22 12.48 -13.40 -17.57
N ILE A 23 13.19 -13.75 -16.49
CA ILE A 23 13.83 -15.07 -16.42
C ILE A 23 12.71 -16.09 -16.16
N HIS A 24 12.09 -16.56 -17.22
CA HIS A 24 11.40 -17.84 -17.22
C HIS A 24 12.46 -18.92 -16.95
N TYR A 25 12.81 -19.08 -15.68
CA TYR A 25 13.49 -20.28 -15.24
C TYR A 25 12.43 -21.38 -15.27
N SER A 26 12.34 -22.01 -16.45
CA SER A 26 11.45 -23.13 -16.71
C SER A 26 12.06 -24.40 -16.07
N ASP A 27 12.19 -24.36 -14.74
CA ASP A 27 12.48 -25.55 -13.97
C ASP A 27 11.13 -26.18 -13.58
N PRO A 28 10.82 -27.39 -14.05
CA PRO A 28 9.57 -28.07 -13.73
C PRO A 28 9.32 -28.18 -12.22
N LEU A 29 10.39 -28.31 -11.42
CA LEU A 29 10.30 -28.35 -9.97
C LEU A 29 9.87 -26.99 -9.39
N PHE A 30 10.38 -25.89 -9.95
CA PHE A 30 9.98 -24.55 -9.53
C PHE A 30 8.51 -24.27 -9.87
N ASP A 31 8.06 -24.65 -11.05
CA ASP A 31 6.68 -24.49 -11.48
C ASP A 31 5.72 -25.32 -10.61
N GLU A 32 6.11 -26.54 -10.26
CA GLU A 32 5.34 -27.35 -9.33
C GLU A 32 5.25 -26.73 -7.94
N LEU A 33 6.37 -26.31 -7.35
CA LEU A 33 6.40 -25.63 -6.05
C LEU A 33 5.62 -24.31 -6.08
N TYR A 34 5.75 -23.53 -7.16
CA TYR A 34 5.03 -22.27 -7.32
C TYR A 34 3.52 -22.49 -7.45
N SER A 35 3.09 -23.58 -8.08
CA SER A 35 1.66 -23.93 -8.20
C SER A 35 1.02 -24.27 -6.86
N GLN A 36 1.80 -24.76 -5.89
CA GLN A 36 1.34 -25.08 -4.54
C GLN A 36 1.15 -23.84 -3.66
N ILE A 37 1.73 -22.69 -4.03
CA ILE A 37 1.55 -21.42 -3.31
C ILE A 37 0.15 -20.87 -3.61
N SER A 38 -0.60 -20.53 -2.56
CA SER A 38 -1.93 -19.94 -2.73
C SER A 38 -1.85 -18.59 -3.47
N GLU A 39 -2.85 -18.28 -4.28
CA GLU A 39 -2.94 -17.01 -5.01
C GLU A 39 -2.97 -15.80 -4.05
N GLU A 40 -3.54 -15.97 -2.86
CA GLU A 40 -3.50 -14.96 -1.80
C GLU A 40 -2.06 -14.65 -1.37
N SER A 41 -1.25 -15.70 -1.12
CA SER A 41 0.16 -15.53 -0.73
C SER A 41 0.98 -14.87 -1.83
N LYS A 42 0.76 -15.25 -3.10
CA LYS A 42 1.39 -14.62 -4.24
C LYS A 42 1.07 -13.13 -4.32
N ARG A 43 -0.21 -12.77 -4.19
CA ARG A 43 -0.67 -11.37 -4.21
C ARG A 43 -0.14 -10.58 -3.02
N SER A 44 -0.17 -11.15 -1.82
CA SER A 44 0.36 -10.51 -0.61
C SER A 44 1.84 -10.16 -0.76
N SER A 45 2.63 -11.12 -1.26
CA SER A 45 4.05 -10.89 -1.54
C SER A 45 4.25 -9.80 -2.59
N ALA A 46 3.50 -9.84 -3.69
CA ALA A 46 3.57 -8.84 -4.74
C ALA A 46 3.27 -7.42 -4.21
N TYR A 47 2.27 -7.27 -3.34
CA TYR A 47 1.97 -5.99 -2.70
C TYR A 47 3.10 -5.53 -1.78
N SER A 48 3.67 -6.43 -0.98
CA SER A 48 4.79 -6.09 -0.10
C SER A 48 6.01 -5.59 -0.87
N PHE A 49 6.35 -6.25 -1.98
CA PHE A 49 7.41 -5.80 -2.87
C PHE A 49 7.09 -4.46 -3.55
N ALA A 50 5.86 -4.26 -4.02
CA ALA A 50 5.45 -3.00 -4.64
C ALA A 50 5.53 -1.82 -3.65
N ILE A 51 5.12 -2.01 -2.40
CA ILE A 51 5.22 -1.02 -1.34
C ILE A 51 6.69 -0.69 -1.05
N ALA A 52 7.55 -1.71 -0.88
CA ALA A 52 8.97 -1.51 -0.64
C ALA A 52 9.66 -0.77 -1.81
N ALA A 53 9.31 -1.11 -3.05
CA ALA A 53 9.82 -0.43 -4.24
C ALA A 53 9.39 1.05 -4.29
N ARG A 54 8.11 1.34 -3.96
CA ARG A 54 7.61 2.72 -3.90
C ARG A 54 8.30 3.53 -2.82
N ILE A 55 8.52 2.98 -1.63
CA ILE A 55 9.29 3.62 -0.57
C ILE A 55 10.70 3.93 -1.07
N SER A 56 11.40 2.96 -1.69
CA SER A 56 12.75 3.15 -2.25
C SER A 56 12.79 4.30 -3.26
N GLU A 57 11.81 4.38 -4.14
CA GLU A 57 11.70 5.45 -5.13
C GLU A 57 11.58 6.83 -4.46
N ILE A 58 10.73 6.95 -3.44
CA ILE A 58 10.54 8.20 -2.70
C ILE A 58 11.83 8.59 -1.97
N LEU A 59 12.48 7.64 -1.28
CA LEU A 59 13.75 7.89 -0.59
C LEU A 59 14.84 8.36 -1.56
N CYS A 60 14.94 7.71 -2.72
CA CYS A 60 15.90 8.09 -3.76
C CYS A 60 15.64 9.51 -4.26
N ARG A 61 14.38 9.88 -4.53
CA ARG A 61 14.00 11.22 -4.98
C ARG A 61 14.28 12.30 -3.94
N LYS A 62 14.09 11.98 -2.64
CA LYS A 62 14.40 12.88 -1.51
C LYS A 62 15.88 12.92 -1.13
N GLY A 63 16.70 12.03 -1.69
CA GLY A 63 18.10 11.89 -1.29
C GLY A 63 18.29 11.32 0.13
N TRP A 64 17.26 10.68 0.67
CA TRP A 64 17.31 10.09 2.01
C TRP A 64 18.03 8.74 2.00
N LYS A 65 18.81 8.52 3.05
CA LYS A 65 19.40 7.20 3.33
C LYS A 65 18.43 6.36 4.17
N MET A 66 18.71 5.06 4.25
CA MET A 66 17.97 4.14 5.12
C MET A 66 17.98 4.58 6.59
N THR A 67 19.10 5.15 7.04
CA THR A 67 19.26 5.70 8.39
C THR A 67 18.35 6.90 8.65
N ASP A 68 18.16 7.78 7.65
CA ASP A 68 17.27 8.93 7.76
C ASP A 68 15.82 8.49 7.84
N PHE A 69 15.44 7.52 7.02
CA PHE A 69 14.14 6.91 7.06
C PHE A 69 13.87 6.18 8.39
N ALA A 70 14.83 5.42 8.88
CA ALA A 70 14.73 4.75 10.18
C ALA A 70 14.48 5.77 11.32
N ARG A 71 15.20 6.88 11.29
CA ARG A 71 15.04 7.98 12.25
C ARG A 71 13.65 8.62 12.14
N ALA A 72 13.18 8.91 10.93
CA ALA A 72 11.87 9.50 10.71
C ALA A 72 10.73 8.58 11.19
N MET A 73 10.89 7.27 11.07
CA MET A 73 9.94 6.29 11.53
C MET A 73 10.06 5.93 13.02
N GLY A 74 11.09 6.40 13.70
CA GLY A 74 11.41 5.99 15.09
C GLY A 74 11.72 4.49 15.19
N LYS A 75 12.34 3.93 14.13
CA LYS A 75 12.65 2.51 14.01
C LYS A 75 14.14 2.26 13.95
N LYS A 76 14.55 1.03 14.23
CA LYS A 76 15.94 0.60 14.05
C LYS A 76 16.21 0.25 12.58
N GLU A 77 17.43 0.50 12.12
CA GLU A 77 17.83 0.22 10.74
C GLU A 77 17.58 -1.25 10.29
N PRO A 78 17.79 -2.28 11.13
CA PRO A 78 17.45 -3.66 10.77
C PRO A 78 15.96 -3.89 10.51
N GLU A 79 15.06 -3.15 11.20
CA GLU A 79 13.62 -3.24 10.93
C GLU A 79 13.28 -2.65 9.57
N ILE A 80 13.85 -1.50 9.26
CA ILE A 80 13.69 -0.86 7.95
C ILE A 80 14.27 -1.73 6.84
N SER A 81 15.41 -2.37 7.07
CA SER A 81 15.98 -3.33 6.12
C SER A 81 15.01 -4.49 5.80
N LYS A 82 14.31 -5.02 6.81
CA LYS A 82 13.25 -6.03 6.59
C LYS A 82 12.10 -5.50 5.77
N TRP A 83 11.70 -4.24 5.97
CA TRP A 83 10.65 -3.63 5.15
C TRP A 83 11.06 -3.52 3.69
N MET A 84 12.31 -3.13 3.47
CA MET A 84 12.84 -2.92 2.12
C MET A 84 13.17 -4.23 1.39
N SER A 85 13.28 -5.36 2.09
CA SER A 85 13.42 -6.67 1.46
C SER A 85 12.12 -7.22 0.85
N GLY A 86 10.99 -6.52 1.04
CA GLY A 86 9.68 -6.96 0.56
C GLY A 86 9.06 -8.13 1.33
N GLN A 87 9.71 -8.60 2.39
CA GLN A 87 9.22 -9.72 3.22
C GLN A 87 8.33 -9.26 4.37
N HIS A 88 8.11 -7.95 4.51
CA HIS A 88 7.30 -7.39 5.59
C HIS A 88 5.83 -7.31 5.19
N ASN A 89 4.97 -7.82 6.07
CA ASN A 89 3.53 -7.65 5.91
C ASN A 89 3.12 -6.25 6.41
N PHE A 90 2.92 -5.33 5.49
CA PHE A 90 2.52 -3.96 5.81
C PHE A 90 1.04 -3.88 6.19
N THR A 91 0.76 -3.40 7.40
CA THR A 91 -0.61 -3.02 7.77
C THR A 91 -0.96 -1.64 7.20
N ILE A 92 -2.24 -1.38 6.97
CA ILE A 92 -2.72 -0.05 6.53
C ILE A 92 -2.25 1.05 7.49
N ALA A 93 -2.26 0.79 8.79
CA ALA A 93 -1.77 1.74 9.79
C ALA A 93 -0.26 2.03 9.64
N THR A 94 0.53 1.02 9.29
CA THR A 94 1.96 1.19 9.03
C THR A 94 2.18 2.02 7.76
N ILE A 95 1.43 1.74 6.69
CA ILE A 95 1.50 2.49 5.43
C ILE A 95 1.16 3.97 5.67
N ALA A 96 0.06 4.25 6.37
CA ALA A 96 -0.33 5.63 6.69
C ALA A 96 0.74 6.39 7.51
N LYS A 97 1.43 5.71 8.42
CA LYS A 97 2.56 6.31 9.16
C LYS A 97 3.74 6.61 8.23
N ILE A 98 4.04 5.73 7.29
CA ILE A 98 5.12 5.92 6.32
C ILE A 98 4.77 7.10 5.40
N GLU A 99 3.55 7.16 4.88
CA GLU A 99 3.06 8.26 4.05
C GLU A 99 3.16 9.61 4.79
N ALA A 100 2.75 9.65 6.05
CA ALA A 100 2.88 10.85 6.88
C ALA A 100 4.35 11.28 7.09
N ALA A 101 5.27 10.32 7.29
CA ALA A 101 6.69 10.61 7.46
C ALA A 101 7.38 11.03 6.16
N LEU A 102 6.97 10.46 5.04
CA LEU A 102 7.52 10.76 3.72
C LEU A 102 6.82 11.95 3.05
N GLY A 103 5.60 12.31 3.45
CA GLY A 103 4.79 13.35 2.82
C GLY A 103 4.33 12.99 1.42
N GLU A 104 4.25 11.71 1.08
CA GLU A 104 3.86 11.21 -0.23
C GLU A 104 3.05 9.92 -0.12
N ASP A 105 2.09 9.76 -1.00
CA ASP A 105 1.23 8.57 -1.06
C ASP A 105 2.01 7.33 -1.56
N ILE A 106 1.89 6.25 -0.84
CA ILE A 106 2.40 4.93 -1.21
C ILE A 106 1.27 4.10 -1.79
N LEU A 107 0.09 4.13 -1.13
CA LEU A 107 -1.07 3.36 -1.52
C LEU A 107 -2.11 4.25 -2.16
N SER A 108 -2.47 3.97 -3.40
CA SER A 108 -3.58 4.64 -4.09
C SER A 108 -4.77 3.69 -4.19
N VAL A 109 -5.83 3.99 -3.45
CA VAL A 109 -7.11 3.29 -3.58
C VAL A 109 -7.97 4.02 -4.59
N LYS A 110 -8.43 3.32 -5.62
CA LYS A 110 -9.40 3.89 -6.58
C LYS A 110 -10.62 4.36 -5.80
N LYS A 111 -10.84 5.67 -5.75
CA LYS A 111 -12.05 6.23 -5.14
C LYS A 111 -13.25 5.64 -5.88
N TYR A 112 -14.12 4.97 -5.16
CA TYR A 112 -15.41 4.57 -5.70
C TYR A 112 -16.12 5.84 -6.16
N ARG A 113 -16.29 6.02 -7.48
CA ARG A 113 -17.16 7.07 -8.00
C ARG A 113 -18.57 6.71 -7.51
N LYS A 114 -19.02 7.37 -6.48
CA LYS A 114 -20.46 7.42 -6.19
C LYS A 114 -21.07 8.01 -7.45
N ASN A 115 -21.69 7.15 -8.27
CA ASN A 115 -22.63 7.64 -9.26
C ASN A 115 -23.62 8.46 -8.44
N ALA A 116 -23.61 9.77 -8.60
CA ALA A 116 -24.32 10.73 -7.76
C ALA A 116 -25.87 10.53 -7.78
N SER A 117 -26.36 9.55 -8.53
CA SER A 117 -27.78 9.25 -8.71
C SER A 117 -28.38 8.25 -7.71
N GLY A 118 -27.60 7.41 -7.04
CA GLY A 118 -28.20 6.33 -6.22
C GLY A 118 -28.20 6.60 -4.71
N TYR A 119 -27.21 7.30 -4.17
CA TYR A 119 -27.08 7.46 -2.71
C TYR A 119 -27.75 8.71 -2.14
N SER A 120 -28.13 9.67 -2.99
CA SER A 120 -28.83 10.86 -2.56
C SER A 120 -30.31 10.60 -2.26
N GLN A 121 -30.91 9.54 -2.82
CA GLN A 121 -32.30 9.20 -2.55
C GLN A 121 -32.46 8.42 -1.24
N THR A 122 -31.58 7.46 -0.94
CA THR A 122 -31.67 6.66 0.29
C THR A 122 -31.47 7.51 1.56
N THR A 123 -30.67 8.55 1.50
CA THR A 123 -30.47 9.43 2.67
C THR A 123 -31.66 10.37 2.87
N LYS A 124 -32.35 10.73 1.81
CA LYS A 124 -33.58 11.57 1.91
C LYS A 124 -34.78 10.74 2.36
N GLU A 125 -34.90 9.49 1.91
CA GLU A 125 -35.95 8.57 2.35
C GLU A 125 -35.75 8.18 3.83
N ASN A 126 -34.54 7.83 4.25
CA ASN A 126 -34.26 7.55 5.66
C ASN A 126 -34.50 8.75 6.57
N ARG A 127 -34.25 9.98 6.12
CA ARG A 127 -34.61 11.19 6.89
C ARG A 127 -36.13 11.40 6.99
N ARG A 128 -36.88 11.06 5.94
CA ARG A 128 -38.34 11.12 6.01
C ARG A 128 -38.90 10.07 6.97
N PHE A 129 -38.42 8.86 6.91
CA PHE A 129 -38.84 7.79 7.83
C PHE A 129 -38.59 8.14 9.28
N LEU A 130 -37.41 8.67 9.61
CA LEU A 130 -37.06 9.10 10.97
C LEU A 130 -37.89 10.26 11.45
N SER A 131 -38.24 11.22 10.56
CA SER A 131 -39.10 12.36 10.93
C SER A 131 -40.58 11.95 11.12
N GLU A 132 -41.07 10.96 10.41
CA GLU A 132 -42.42 10.43 10.57
C GLU A 132 -42.57 9.58 11.84
N GLU A 133 -41.55 8.80 12.21
CA GLU A 133 -41.55 8.06 13.49
C GLU A 133 -41.47 8.99 14.70
N GLU A 134 -40.72 10.09 14.64
CA GLU A 134 -40.68 11.07 15.72
C GLU A 134 -42.01 11.81 15.88
N GLN A 135 -42.66 12.18 14.81
CA GLN A 135 -43.99 12.83 14.88
C GLN A 135 -45.07 11.91 15.42
N HIS A 136 -45.00 10.62 15.13
CA HIS A 136 -45.96 9.63 15.65
C HIS A 136 -45.76 9.33 17.15
N LYS A 137 -44.54 9.48 17.64
CA LYS A 137 -44.17 9.25 19.06
C LYS A 137 -44.53 10.40 19.98
N TYR A 138 -44.60 11.63 19.48
CA TYR A 138 -44.91 12.85 20.26
C TYR A 138 -46.34 13.37 20.02
N GLY A 139 -47.09 12.86 19.03
CA GLY A 139 -48.44 13.29 18.71
C GLY A 139 -49.57 12.70 19.58
N LYS A 140 -49.29 11.81 20.52
CA LYS A 140 -50.27 11.16 21.41
C LYS A 140 -50.21 11.61 22.87
N LYS A 141 -49.95 12.87 23.14
CA LYS A 141 -50.18 13.47 24.47
C LYS A 141 -50.96 14.76 24.32
N LYS A 142 -52.27 14.57 24.18
CA LYS A 142 -53.31 15.51 24.57
C LYS A 142 -54.55 14.73 24.99
#